data_961e46dfe7d2ed58da6be97e674f0fe0
#
_entry.id   961e46dfe7d2ed58da6be97e674f0fe0
#
_cell.length_a   1.000
_cell.length_b   1.000
_cell.length_c   1.000
_cell.angle_alpha   90.00
_cell.angle_beta   90.00
_cell.angle_gamma   90.00
#
_symmetry.space_group_name_H-M   'P 1'
#
loop_
_entity.id
_entity.type
_entity.pdbx_description
1 polymer ?
#
loop_
_entity_poly.entity_id
_entity_poly.type
_entity_poly.pdbx_seq_one_letter_code
_entity_poly.pdbx_strand_id
1 'polypeptide(L)'
;MKILITSGGTTEKIDSVRGITNHATGHLGKYIAEIFLQNGHEVTLVTTKGAVKPQKQLNLTTYIVSNVDSLVETLEPLVKTHDVFIHSMAVSDYTPLYMTDLDEIENAEHISDLLTQQNTESKISSKADYQVLFLKKTPKVISLVKTWNPDIMLIGFKLLVNISKDELFAVARASLKKNKAHYIVANDLNEINGTQHHAYLLSENDVTEAETKAELAKLIFERVTNHD
;
A
#
# COMPACT_ATOMS: atom_id res chain seq x y z
N MET A 1 5.89 -17.36 14.37
CA MET A 1 5.58 -17.06 12.95
C MET A 1 6.42 -15.89 12.48
N LYS A 2 6.72 -15.86 11.19
CA LYS A 2 7.37 -14.74 10.50
C LYS A 2 6.30 -13.88 9.82
N ILE A 3 6.13 -12.67 10.31
CA ILE A 3 5.07 -11.75 9.88
C ILE A 3 5.70 -10.66 9.01
N LEU A 4 5.28 -10.57 7.76
CA LEU A 4 5.64 -9.50 6.83
C LEU A 4 4.55 -8.43 6.85
N ILE A 5 4.93 -7.18 7.06
CA ILE A 5 4.00 -6.04 7.11
C ILE A 5 4.49 -4.93 6.19
N THR A 6 3.61 -4.37 5.35
CA THR A 6 3.90 -3.12 4.66
C THR A 6 3.16 -1.97 5.32
N SER A 7 3.76 -0.77 5.35
CA SER A 7 3.21 0.39 6.06
C SER A 7 3.63 1.71 5.42
N GLY A 8 2.83 2.76 5.58
CA GLY A 8 3.06 4.07 4.97
C GLY A 8 2.52 4.17 3.55
N GLY A 9 3.05 5.08 2.74
CA GLY A 9 2.63 5.30 1.36
C GLY A 9 3.81 5.44 0.41
N THR A 10 3.71 4.86 -0.79
CA THR A 10 4.72 5.04 -1.84
C THR A 10 4.68 6.46 -2.39
N THR A 11 5.83 6.92 -2.86
CA THR A 11 6.01 8.20 -3.57
C THR A 11 6.66 7.91 -4.91
N GLU A 12 5.96 8.27 -5.98
CA GLU A 12 6.46 8.17 -7.34
C GLU A 12 7.11 9.50 -7.74
N LYS A 13 8.38 9.47 -8.12
CA LYS A 13 9.12 10.68 -8.45
C LYS A 13 8.70 11.25 -9.80
N ILE A 14 8.50 12.57 -9.83
CA ILE A 14 8.43 13.36 -11.08
C ILE A 14 9.85 13.74 -11.49
N ASP A 15 10.62 14.28 -10.53
CA ASP A 15 12.04 14.61 -10.68
C ASP A 15 12.78 14.42 -9.34
N SER A 16 13.99 14.95 -9.18
CA SER A 16 14.76 14.83 -7.93
C SER A 16 14.17 15.59 -6.75
N VAL A 17 13.20 16.50 -6.99
CA VAL A 17 12.62 17.39 -5.98
C VAL A 17 11.15 17.10 -5.72
N ARG A 18 10.40 16.71 -6.75
CA ARG A 18 8.94 16.55 -6.72
C ARG A 18 8.51 15.10 -6.93
N GLY A 19 7.35 14.74 -6.37
CA GLY A 19 6.76 13.42 -6.54
C GLY A 19 5.27 13.40 -6.22
N ILE A 20 4.59 12.34 -6.64
CA ILE A 20 3.20 12.03 -6.30
C ILE A 20 3.23 11.01 -5.18
N THR A 21 2.55 11.30 -4.06
CA THR A 21 2.55 10.44 -2.88
C THR A 21 1.12 10.16 -2.38
N ASN A 22 0.93 9.01 -1.78
CA ASN A 22 -0.26 8.69 -1.02
C ASN A 22 -0.10 9.15 0.43
N HIS A 23 -1.10 9.85 0.97
CA HIS A 23 -1.10 10.36 2.34
C HIS A 23 -1.39 9.23 3.34
N ALA A 24 -0.39 8.42 3.67
CA ALA A 24 -0.49 7.36 4.66
C ALA A 24 0.63 7.49 5.70
N THR A 25 0.24 7.74 6.94
CA THR A 25 1.15 8.04 8.05
C THR A 25 1.88 6.82 8.61
N GLY A 26 1.37 5.60 8.34
CA GLY A 26 1.95 4.36 8.84
C GLY A 26 1.52 3.95 10.26
N HIS A 27 0.67 4.73 10.94
CA HIS A 27 0.25 4.41 12.32
C HIS A 27 -0.40 3.03 12.45
N LEU A 28 -1.29 2.64 11.52
CA LEU A 28 -1.94 1.34 11.58
C LEU A 28 -0.93 0.20 11.46
N GLY A 29 -0.01 0.27 10.47
CA GLY A 29 1.05 -0.72 10.33
C GLY A 29 1.97 -0.80 11.55
N LYS A 30 2.21 0.34 12.24
CA LYS A 30 2.92 0.36 13.51
C LYS A 30 2.16 -0.40 14.59
N TYR A 31 0.86 -0.15 14.80
CA TYR A 31 0.05 -0.88 15.80
C TYR A 31 0.02 -2.38 15.52
N ILE A 32 -0.15 -2.77 14.25
CA ILE A 32 -0.12 -4.18 13.85
C ILE A 32 1.25 -4.79 14.16
N ALA A 33 2.34 -4.14 13.80
CA ALA A 33 3.68 -4.64 14.09
C ALA A 33 3.94 -4.79 15.59
N GLU A 34 3.55 -3.80 16.38
CA GLU A 34 3.76 -3.80 17.83
C GLU A 34 3.04 -4.95 18.54
N ILE A 35 1.79 -5.28 18.17
CA ILE A 35 1.06 -6.38 18.80
C ILE A 35 1.70 -7.74 18.50
N PHE A 36 2.17 -7.98 17.26
CA PHE A 36 2.89 -9.20 16.92
C PHE A 36 4.24 -9.32 17.66
N LEU A 37 4.99 -8.22 17.74
CA LEU A 37 6.27 -8.15 18.47
C LEU A 37 6.09 -8.43 19.97
N GLN A 38 5.07 -7.84 20.61
CA GLN A 38 4.75 -8.04 22.02
C GLN A 38 4.38 -9.50 22.34
N ASN A 39 3.87 -10.24 21.36
CA ASN A 39 3.52 -11.66 21.49
C ASN A 39 4.62 -12.60 20.96
N GLY A 40 5.87 -12.10 20.81
CA GLY A 40 7.04 -12.94 20.53
C GLY A 40 7.20 -13.38 19.08
N HIS A 41 6.49 -12.78 18.12
CA HIS A 41 6.64 -13.09 16.70
C HIS A 41 7.81 -12.32 16.08
N GLU A 42 8.37 -12.86 15.01
CA GLU A 42 9.33 -12.17 14.16
C GLU A 42 8.59 -11.26 13.18
N VAL A 43 8.91 -9.97 13.15
CA VAL A 43 8.26 -9.00 12.27
C VAL A 43 9.27 -8.41 11.29
N THR A 44 8.95 -8.49 10.01
CA THR A 44 9.62 -7.76 8.94
C THR A 44 8.70 -6.63 8.48
N LEU A 45 9.11 -5.39 8.73
CA LEU A 45 8.37 -4.19 8.35
C LEU A 45 8.99 -3.56 7.10
N VAL A 46 8.27 -3.56 6.00
CA VAL A 46 8.63 -2.82 4.78
C VAL A 46 7.85 -1.50 4.79
N THR A 47 8.55 -0.37 4.81
CA THR A 47 7.92 0.93 5.06
C THR A 47 8.68 2.06 4.36
N THR A 48 8.11 3.27 4.37
CA THR A 48 8.77 4.46 3.81
C THR A 48 9.51 5.26 4.86
N LYS A 49 10.44 6.11 4.43
CA LYS A 49 11.29 6.89 5.34
C LYS A 49 10.47 7.74 6.33
N GLY A 50 9.41 8.40 5.85
CA GLY A 50 8.56 9.30 6.64
C GLY A 50 7.49 8.63 7.47
N ALA A 51 7.21 7.34 7.26
CA ALA A 51 6.18 6.63 8.00
C ALA A 51 6.59 6.38 9.46
N VAL A 52 5.59 6.39 10.34
CA VAL A 52 5.76 6.05 11.77
C VAL A 52 6.09 4.56 11.91
N LYS A 53 7.04 4.24 12.79
CA LYS A 53 7.58 2.88 12.97
C LYS A 53 7.56 2.48 14.46
N PRO A 54 7.52 1.17 14.78
CA PRO A 54 7.83 0.68 16.12
C PRO A 54 9.26 1.05 16.54
N GLN A 55 9.51 1.02 17.85
CA GLN A 55 10.87 1.13 18.37
C GLN A 55 11.70 -0.08 17.93
N LYS A 56 13.01 0.14 17.69
CA LYS A 56 13.93 -0.94 17.34
C LYS A 56 14.01 -1.98 18.45
N GLN A 57 13.91 -3.24 18.11
CA GLN A 57 14.05 -4.37 19.01
C GLN A 57 14.48 -5.63 18.25
N LEU A 58 14.89 -6.69 18.98
CA LEU A 58 15.52 -7.89 18.40
C LEU A 58 14.69 -8.58 17.32
N ASN A 59 13.37 -8.66 17.51
CA ASN A 59 12.49 -9.40 16.60
C ASN A 59 11.94 -8.53 15.46
N LEU A 60 12.44 -7.30 15.27
CA LEU A 60 12.02 -6.38 14.23
C LEU A 60 13.12 -6.14 13.21
N THR A 61 12.88 -6.54 11.96
CA THR A 61 13.67 -6.13 10.80
C THR A 61 12.90 -5.09 9.99
N THR A 62 13.57 -4.01 9.57
CA THR A 62 12.92 -2.92 8.83
C THR A 62 13.61 -2.67 7.49
N TYR A 63 12.84 -2.68 6.41
CA TYR A 63 13.25 -2.30 5.06
C TYR A 63 12.61 -0.97 4.68
N ILE A 64 13.40 -0.07 4.09
CA ILE A 64 12.91 1.23 3.64
C ILE A 64 12.80 1.21 2.12
N VAL A 65 11.59 1.48 1.64
CA VAL A 65 11.26 1.62 0.22
C VAL A 65 10.76 3.03 -0.07
N SER A 66 10.70 3.42 -1.32
CA SER A 66 10.22 4.75 -1.73
C SER A 66 9.04 4.68 -2.70
N ASN A 67 9.16 3.95 -3.79
CA ASN A 67 8.21 3.83 -4.88
C ASN A 67 7.76 2.38 -5.10
N VAL A 68 6.89 2.15 -6.06
CA VAL A 68 6.33 0.82 -6.34
C VAL A 68 7.40 -0.17 -6.79
N ASP A 69 8.37 0.25 -7.62
CA ASP A 69 9.42 -0.64 -8.10
C ASP A 69 10.29 -1.15 -6.93
N SER A 70 10.78 -0.25 -6.07
CA SER A 70 11.55 -0.62 -4.87
C SER A 70 10.74 -1.50 -3.90
N LEU A 71 9.41 -1.28 -3.84
CA LEU A 71 8.52 -2.11 -3.05
C LEU A 71 8.42 -3.54 -3.61
N VAL A 72 8.24 -3.70 -4.92
CA VAL A 72 8.16 -5.01 -5.59
C VAL A 72 9.47 -5.78 -5.42
N GLU A 73 10.61 -5.15 -5.72
CA GLU A 73 11.94 -5.76 -5.57
C GLU A 73 12.22 -6.24 -4.13
N THR A 74 11.77 -5.45 -3.14
CA THR A 74 11.93 -5.81 -1.71
C THR A 74 10.99 -6.94 -1.30
N LEU A 75 9.72 -6.91 -1.76
CA LEU A 75 8.70 -7.84 -1.32
C LEU A 75 8.86 -9.24 -1.91
N GLU A 76 9.28 -9.38 -3.15
CA GLU A 76 9.34 -10.68 -3.82
C GLU A 76 10.14 -11.73 -3.02
N PRO A 77 11.40 -11.49 -2.59
CA PRO A 77 12.14 -12.46 -1.79
C PRO A 77 11.56 -12.65 -0.38
N LEU A 78 10.98 -11.60 0.22
CA LEU A 78 10.43 -11.66 1.57
C LEU A 78 9.15 -12.49 1.62
N VAL A 79 8.23 -12.30 0.68
CA VAL A 79 6.97 -13.06 0.59
C VAL A 79 7.23 -14.57 0.51
N LYS A 80 8.31 -14.99 -0.16
CA LYS A 80 8.69 -16.41 -0.30
C LYS A 80 9.12 -17.06 1.02
N THR A 81 9.45 -16.28 2.04
CA THR A 81 10.07 -16.77 3.30
C THR A 81 9.27 -16.46 4.56
N HIS A 82 8.08 -15.84 4.41
CA HIS A 82 7.23 -15.48 5.53
C HIS A 82 5.92 -16.28 5.54
N ASP A 83 5.33 -16.42 6.72
CA ASP A 83 4.09 -17.17 6.93
C ASP A 83 2.86 -16.33 6.64
N VAL A 84 2.93 -15.05 7.01
CA VAL A 84 1.81 -14.09 6.92
C VAL A 84 2.28 -12.81 6.26
N PHE A 85 1.47 -12.26 5.36
CA PHE A 85 1.68 -10.96 4.76
C PHE A 85 0.47 -10.04 5.01
N ILE A 86 0.69 -8.95 5.72
CA ILE A 86 -0.28 -7.90 6.02
C ILE A 86 0.08 -6.66 5.19
N HIS A 87 -0.66 -6.44 4.11
CA HIS A 87 -0.35 -5.42 3.13
C HIS A 87 -1.15 -4.14 3.37
N SER A 88 -0.73 -3.32 4.34
CA SER A 88 -1.43 -2.09 4.76
C SER A 88 -0.88 -0.80 4.13
N MET A 89 0.14 -0.88 3.27
CA MET A 89 0.72 0.27 2.57
C MET A 89 -0.23 0.83 1.52
N ALA A 90 -0.33 2.15 1.44
CA ALA A 90 -0.97 2.85 0.33
C ALA A 90 -0.03 2.89 -0.88
N VAL A 91 -0.30 2.06 -1.87
CA VAL A 91 0.55 1.89 -3.06
C VAL A 91 0.00 2.72 -4.21
N SER A 92 0.86 3.47 -4.89
CA SER A 92 0.50 4.28 -6.05
C SER A 92 0.02 3.41 -7.20
N ASP A 93 -1.11 3.80 -7.81
CA ASP A 93 -1.67 3.12 -8.99
C ASP A 93 -1.02 3.56 -10.30
N TYR A 94 -0.36 4.72 -10.27
CA TYR A 94 0.31 5.31 -11.41
C TYR A 94 1.66 5.88 -11.00
N THR A 95 2.62 5.86 -11.92
CA THR A 95 3.94 6.49 -11.80
C THR A 95 4.14 7.51 -12.92
N PRO A 96 4.80 8.66 -12.68
CA PRO A 96 5.19 9.61 -13.71
C PRO A 96 6.01 8.93 -14.81
N LEU A 97 5.65 9.22 -16.05
CA LEU A 97 6.35 8.75 -17.23
C LEU A 97 7.12 9.90 -17.89
N TYR A 98 6.43 10.96 -18.21
CA TYR A 98 6.96 12.14 -18.87
C TYR A 98 6.18 13.39 -18.48
N MET A 99 6.85 14.51 -18.26
CA MET A 99 6.26 15.80 -17.95
C MET A 99 6.74 16.84 -18.95
N THR A 100 5.81 17.56 -19.55
CA THR A 100 6.07 18.58 -20.59
C THR A 100 5.07 19.74 -20.48
N ASP A 101 5.27 20.78 -21.30
CA ASP A 101 4.33 21.92 -21.42
C ASP A 101 3.28 21.69 -22.52
N LEU A 102 2.33 22.63 -22.61
CA LEU A 102 1.29 22.56 -23.65
C LEU A 102 1.83 22.79 -25.05
N ASP A 103 2.85 23.62 -25.21
CA ASP A 103 3.41 23.96 -26.52
C ASP A 103 3.99 22.71 -27.19
N GLU A 104 4.67 21.85 -26.43
CA GLU A 104 5.19 20.59 -26.97
C GLU A 104 4.05 19.63 -27.36
N ILE A 105 2.96 19.60 -26.59
CA ILE A 105 1.80 18.75 -26.92
C ILE A 105 1.10 19.23 -28.19
N GLU A 106 0.91 20.56 -28.34
CA GLU A 106 0.27 21.15 -29.50
C GLU A 106 1.10 20.98 -30.80
N ASN A 107 2.43 20.91 -30.67
CA ASN A 107 3.33 20.70 -31.76
C ASN A 107 3.67 19.22 -32.07
N ALA A 108 3.23 18.29 -31.22
CA ALA A 108 3.45 16.87 -31.42
C ALA A 108 2.58 16.35 -32.58
N GLU A 109 3.16 15.66 -33.52
CA GLU A 109 2.43 15.02 -34.62
C GLU A 109 1.46 13.96 -34.11
N HIS A 110 1.93 13.17 -33.09
CA HIS A 110 1.12 12.22 -32.38
C HIS A 110 1.43 12.29 -30.87
N ILE A 111 0.41 12.46 -30.03
CA ILE A 111 0.59 12.47 -28.57
C ILE A 111 1.22 11.17 -28.05
N SER A 112 0.99 10.04 -28.72
CA SER A 112 1.60 8.75 -28.39
C SER A 112 3.12 8.76 -28.44
N ASP A 113 3.74 9.63 -29.23
CA ASP A 113 5.19 9.69 -29.37
C ASP A 113 5.84 10.26 -28.09
N LEU A 114 5.09 11.11 -27.37
CA LEU A 114 5.51 11.64 -26.08
C LEU A 114 5.58 10.56 -24.99
N LEU A 115 4.87 9.44 -25.17
CA LEU A 115 4.93 8.31 -24.21
C LEU A 115 6.24 7.53 -24.26
N THR A 116 7.07 7.78 -25.27
CA THR A 116 8.42 7.19 -25.41
C THR A 116 9.51 8.10 -24.85
N GLN A 117 9.16 9.34 -24.51
CA GLN A 117 10.08 10.33 -23.97
C GLN A 117 10.36 10.11 -22.48
N GLN A 118 11.45 10.68 -22.00
CA GLN A 118 11.85 10.68 -20.60
C GLN A 118 12.46 12.04 -20.23
N ASN A 119 12.12 12.54 -19.06
CA ASN A 119 12.80 13.71 -18.53
C ASN A 119 14.18 13.29 -18.01
N THR A 120 15.20 13.98 -18.46
CA THR A 120 16.61 13.73 -18.08
C THR A 120 17.13 14.73 -17.05
N GLU A 121 16.42 15.83 -16.86
CA GLU A 121 16.79 16.91 -15.95
C GLU A 121 16.59 16.48 -14.50
N SER A 122 17.53 16.86 -13.62
CA SER A 122 17.38 16.65 -12.16
C SER A 122 16.20 17.42 -11.59
N LYS A 123 15.80 18.53 -12.24
CA LYS A 123 14.62 19.32 -11.92
C LYS A 123 14.02 19.87 -13.21
N ILE A 124 12.81 19.45 -13.52
CA ILE A 124 12.07 19.92 -14.70
C ILE A 124 11.78 21.41 -14.57
N SER A 125 11.93 22.18 -15.65
CA SER A 125 11.70 23.62 -15.68
C SER A 125 10.27 23.97 -15.25
N SER A 126 10.13 25.10 -14.51
CA SER A 126 8.85 25.66 -14.10
C SER A 126 8.52 26.97 -14.82
N LYS A 127 9.07 27.18 -16.03
CA LYS A 127 8.87 28.43 -16.80
C LYS A 127 7.55 28.47 -17.53
N ALA A 128 7.01 27.33 -17.92
CA ALA A 128 5.73 27.26 -18.63
C ALA A 128 4.56 27.50 -17.65
N ASP A 129 3.52 28.19 -18.12
CA ASP A 129 2.31 28.48 -17.34
C ASP A 129 1.52 27.21 -17.02
N TYR A 130 1.57 26.22 -17.91
CA TYR A 130 0.89 24.94 -17.78
C TYR A 130 1.87 23.79 -18.00
N GLN A 131 1.71 22.72 -17.19
CA GLN A 131 2.48 21.50 -17.32
C GLN A 131 1.51 20.31 -17.45
N VAL A 132 1.86 19.37 -18.31
CA VAL A 132 1.13 18.10 -18.47
C VAL A 132 2.02 16.95 -18.03
N LEU A 133 1.46 16.09 -17.20
CA LEU A 133 2.14 14.91 -16.67
C LEU A 133 1.49 13.64 -17.20
N PHE A 134 2.25 12.89 -18.01
CA PHE A 134 1.84 11.55 -18.42
C PHE A 134 2.13 10.55 -17.30
N LEU A 135 1.12 9.76 -16.98
CA LEU A 135 1.21 8.74 -15.94
C LEU A 135 1.08 7.35 -16.56
N LYS A 136 1.96 6.44 -16.14
CA LYS A 136 1.91 5.03 -16.49
C LYS A 136 1.38 4.22 -15.32
N LYS A 137 0.54 3.24 -15.59
CA LYS A 137 0.00 2.33 -14.58
C LYS A 137 1.10 1.48 -13.95
N THR A 138 1.08 1.39 -12.61
CA THR A 138 1.97 0.53 -11.84
C THR A 138 1.41 -0.90 -11.73
N PRO A 139 2.24 -1.91 -11.45
CA PRO A 139 1.75 -3.25 -11.12
C PRO A 139 0.95 -3.23 -9.81
N LYS A 140 -0.11 -4.02 -9.75
CA LYS A 140 -0.89 -4.24 -8.52
C LYS A 140 -0.15 -5.23 -7.62
N VAL A 141 0.60 -4.73 -6.64
CA VAL A 141 1.47 -5.53 -5.77
C VAL A 141 0.72 -6.68 -5.10
N ILE A 142 -0.47 -6.44 -4.55
CA ILE A 142 -1.27 -7.48 -3.89
C ILE A 142 -1.59 -8.67 -4.81
N SER A 143 -1.72 -8.46 -6.12
CA SER A 143 -2.02 -9.53 -7.07
C SER A 143 -0.80 -10.39 -7.43
N LEU A 144 0.41 -9.94 -7.11
CA LEU A 144 1.66 -10.70 -7.32
C LEU A 144 1.94 -11.68 -6.18
N VAL A 145 1.40 -11.42 -4.98
CA VAL A 145 1.72 -12.14 -3.74
C VAL A 145 1.52 -13.64 -3.86
N LYS A 146 0.37 -14.07 -4.34
CA LYS A 146 0.04 -15.50 -4.50
C LYS A 146 0.78 -16.18 -5.66
N THR A 147 1.37 -15.41 -6.55
CA THR A 147 2.30 -15.94 -7.57
C THR A 147 3.68 -16.21 -6.95
N TRP A 148 4.13 -15.34 -6.03
CA TRP A 148 5.41 -15.52 -5.34
C TRP A 148 5.36 -16.60 -4.27
N ASN A 149 4.24 -16.69 -3.52
CA ASN A 149 4.02 -17.70 -2.48
C ASN A 149 2.52 -18.03 -2.40
N PRO A 150 2.06 -19.14 -2.98
CA PRO A 150 0.66 -19.57 -2.94
C PRO A 150 0.12 -19.80 -1.52
N ASP A 151 0.98 -20.22 -0.59
CA ASP A 151 0.59 -20.68 0.75
C ASP A 151 0.57 -19.57 1.80
N ILE A 152 1.20 -18.41 1.52
CA ILE A 152 1.25 -17.30 2.47
C ILE A 152 -0.15 -16.83 2.87
N MET A 153 -0.41 -16.66 4.17
CA MET A 153 -1.62 -16.01 4.63
C MET A 153 -1.59 -14.53 4.22
N LEU A 154 -2.54 -14.10 3.40
CA LEU A 154 -2.61 -12.73 2.88
C LEU A 154 -3.76 -11.95 3.49
N ILE A 155 -3.44 -10.78 4.06
CA ILE A 155 -4.39 -9.78 4.53
C ILE A 155 -4.18 -8.50 3.73
N GLY A 156 -5.19 -8.11 2.96
CA GLY A 156 -5.17 -6.88 2.16
C GLY A 156 -6.01 -5.78 2.77
N PHE A 157 -5.87 -4.57 2.22
CA PHE A 157 -6.61 -3.39 2.67
C PHE A 157 -7.33 -2.73 1.50
N LYS A 158 -8.53 -2.23 1.76
CA LYS A 158 -9.34 -1.50 0.79
C LYS A 158 -9.94 -0.26 1.45
N LEU A 159 -9.37 0.90 1.10
CA LEU A 159 -9.90 2.20 1.47
C LEU A 159 -10.74 2.73 0.32
N LEU A 160 -11.97 3.16 0.61
CA LEU A 160 -12.85 3.88 -0.30
C LEU A 160 -13.26 5.22 0.31
N VAL A 161 -14.01 6.02 -0.42
CA VAL A 161 -14.40 7.37 0.01
C VAL A 161 -15.88 7.57 -0.30
N ASN A 162 -16.66 7.92 0.72
CA ASN A 162 -18.07 8.29 0.61
C ASN A 162 -18.93 7.26 -0.12
N ILE A 163 -18.94 6.04 0.38
CA ILE A 163 -19.58 4.88 -0.25
C ILE A 163 -20.51 4.17 0.76
N SER A 164 -21.54 3.52 0.26
CA SER A 164 -22.41 2.71 1.10
C SER A 164 -21.69 1.47 1.67
N LYS A 165 -22.12 1.00 2.84
CA LYS A 165 -21.56 -0.22 3.47
C LYS A 165 -21.67 -1.44 2.55
N ASP A 166 -22.78 -1.58 1.85
CA ASP A 166 -23.01 -2.71 0.92
C ASP A 166 -22.03 -2.69 -0.25
N GLU A 167 -21.78 -1.52 -0.82
CA GLU A 167 -20.82 -1.33 -1.90
C GLU A 167 -19.37 -1.52 -1.42
N LEU A 168 -19.03 -1.02 -0.22
CA LEU A 168 -17.74 -1.25 0.42
C LEU A 168 -17.48 -2.76 0.58
N PHE A 169 -18.46 -3.52 1.06
CA PHE A 169 -18.35 -4.96 1.24
C PHE A 169 -18.27 -5.71 -0.10
N ALA A 170 -19.05 -5.29 -1.10
CA ALA A 170 -18.99 -5.88 -2.43
C ALA A 170 -17.58 -5.74 -3.04
N VAL A 171 -17.00 -4.54 -2.97
CA VAL A 171 -15.64 -4.28 -3.46
C VAL A 171 -14.58 -5.06 -2.66
N ALA A 172 -14.71 -5.13 -1.33
CA ALA A 172 -13.80 -5.90 -0.49
C ALA A 172 -13.84 -7.40 -0.79
N ARG A 173 -15.04 -7.99 -0.94
CA ARG A 173 -15.21 -9.41 -1.32
C ARG A 173 -14.66 -9.71 -2.72
N ALA A 174 -14.88 -8.81 -3.68
CA ALA A 174 -14.27 -8.92 -5.00
C ALA A 174 -12.73 -8.93 -4.94
N SER A 175 -12.15 -8.05 -4.11
CA SER A 175 -10.71 -8.00 -3.86
C SER A 175 -10.20 -9.28 -3.18
N LEU A 176 -10.90 -9.77 -2.18
CA LEU A 176 -10.58 -11.01 -1.46
C LEU A 176 -10.50 -12.19 -2.43
N LYS A 177 -11.53 -12.38 -3.25
CA LYS A 177 -11.59 -13.45 -4.25
C LYS A 177 -10.51 -13.32 -5.32
N LYS A 178 -10.34 -12.10 -5.88
CA LYS A 178 -9.39 -11.84 -6.96
C LYS A 178 -7.94 -12.13 -6.53
N ASN A 179 -7.57 -11.74 -5.32
CA ASN A 179 -6.21 -11.86 -4.82
C ASN A 179 -5.99 -13.14 -3.99
N LYS A 180 -7.01 -14.00 -3.84
CA LYS A 180 -7.00 -15.17 -2.96
C LYS A 180 -6.51 -14.81 -1.54
N ALA A 181 -6.95 -13.64 -1.05
CA ALA A 181 -6.64 -13.18 0.28
C ALA A 181 -7.49 -13.94 1.31
N HIS A 182 -6.96 -14.12 2.52
CA HIS A 182 -7.71 -14.72 3.63
C HIS A 182 -8.65 -13.68 4.25
N TYR A 183 -8.15 -12.45 4.34
CA TYR A 183 -8.92 -11.32 4.87
C TYR A 183 -8.67 -10.06 4.04
N ILE A 184 -9.70 -9.20 4.01
CA ILE A 184 -9.59 -7.81 3.53
C ILE A 184 -10.09 -6.89 4.65
N VAL A 185 -9.27 -5.94 5.04
CA VAL A 185 -9.70 -4.80 5.84
C VAL A 185 -10.32 -3.77 4.91
N ALA A 186 -11.59 -3.44 5.13
CA ALA A 186 -12.34 -2.46 4.36
C ALA A 186 -12.72 -1.27 5.24
N ASN A 187 -12.50 -0.05 4.77
CA ASN A 187 -12.86 1.16 5.50
C ASN A 187 -13.21 2.31 4.54
N ASP A 188 -14.06 3.23 5.02
CA ASP A 188 -14.35 4.49 4.38
C ASP A 188 -13.48 5.60 5.00
N LEU A 189 -12.87 6.43 4.15
CA LEU A 189 -12.04 7.55 4.62
C LEU A 189 -12.82 8.52 5.50
N ASN A 190 -14.12 8.71 5.24
CA ASN A 190 -14.97 9.59 6.02
C ASN A 190 -15.21 9.11 7.47
N GLU A 191 -14.98 7.82 7.74
CA GLU A 191 -15.08 7.21 9.06
C GLU A 191 -13.75 7.19 9.81
N ILE A 192 -12.72 7.86 9.26
CA ILE A 192 -11.40 7.99 9.88
C ILE A 192 -11.23 9.43 10.38
N ASN A 193 -11.23 9.63 11.69
CA ASN A 193 -11.02 10.93 12.30
C ASN A 193 -10.24 10.82 13.63
N GLY A 194 -9.03 11.34 13.66
CA GLY A 194 -8.18 11.31 14.86
C GLY A 194 -7.87 9.90 15.33
N THR A 195 -8.39 9.51 16.49
CA THR A 195 -8.25 8.18 17.07
C THR A 195 -9.25 7.16 16.52
N GLN A 196 -10.40 7.64 16.00
CA GLN A 196 -11.40 6.80 15.36
C GLN A 196 -10.88 6.29 14.01
N HIS A 197 -11.08 5.02 13.77
CA HIS A 197 -10.72 4.35 12.54
C HIS A 197 -11.65 3.17 12.35
N HIS A 198 -12.90 3.47 12.03
CA HIS A 198 -13.89 2.45 11.79
C HIS A 198 -13.49 1.61 10.57
N ALA A 199 -13.44 0.32 10.77
CA ALA A 199 -13.02 -0.63 9.74
C ALA A 199 -13.69 -1.99 9.91
N TYR A 200 -13.80 -2.72 8.81
CA TYR A 200 -14.37 -4.05 8.77
C TYR A 200 -13.30 -5.04 8.32
N LEU A 201 -13.09 -6.12 9.07
CA LEU A 201 -12.27 -7.25 8.65
C LEU A 201 -13.19 -8.31 8.04
N LEU A 202 -13.08 -8.50 6.72
CA LEU A 202 -13.90 -9.44 5.97
C LEU A 202 -13.10 -10.69 5.61
N SER A 203 -13.68 -11.85 5.87
CA SER A 203 -13.30 -13.13 5.26
C SER A 203 -14.32 -13.52 4.19
N GLU A 204 -14.25 -14.74 3.68
CA GLU A 204 -15.25 -15.27 2.73
C GLU A 204 -16.67 -15.26 3.34
N ASN A 205 -16.79 -15.67 4.62
CA ASN A 205 -18.08 -15.93 5.27
C ASN A 205 -18.36 -15.04 6.49
N ASP A 206 -17.41 -14.23 6.94
CA ASP A 206 -17.51 -13.46 8.17
C ASP A 206 -17.14 -11.99 7.94
N VAL A 207 -17.72 -11.12 8.80
CA VAL A 207 -17.40 -9.70 8.88
C VAL A 207 -17.32 -9.32 10.35
N THR A 208 -16.18 -8.80 10.78
CA THR A 208 -15.98 -8.29 12.14
C THR A 208 -15.59 -6.82 12.08
N GLU A 209 -16.11 -6.03 12.99
CA GLU A 209 -15.99 -4.57 13.04
C GLU A 209 -14.98 -4.14 14.11
N ALA A 210 -14.24 -3.06 13.85
CA ALA A 210 -13.33 -2.42 14.77
C ALA A 210 -13.45 -0.90 14.68
N GLU A 211 -13.49 -0.21 15.82
CA GLU A 211 -13.70 1.24 15.90
C GLU A 211 -12.40 2.05 15.93
N THR A 212 -11.29 1.41 16.27
CA THR A 212 -10.00 2.05 16.43
C THR A 212 -8.88 1.26 15.75
N LYS A 213 -7.76 1.94 15.46
CA LYS A 213 -6.55 1.27 14.92
C LYS A 213 -6.01 0.18 15.86
N ALA A 214 -6.13 0.39 17.18
CA ALA A 214 -5.67 -0.58 18.17
C ALA A 214 -6.57 -1.83 18.20
N GLU A 215 -7.89 -1.65 18.17
CA GLU A 215 -8.85 -2.76 18.06
C GLU A 215 -8.68 -3.53 16.76
N LEU A 216 -8.50 -2.84 15.63
CA LEU A 216 -8.26 -3.47 14.34
C LEU A 216 -6.96 -4.29 14.36
N ALA A 217 -5.88 -3.75 14.94
CA ALA A 217 -4.62 -4.48 15.06
C ALA A 217 -4.77 -5.74 15.93
N LYS A 218 -5.52 -5.65 17.04
CA LYS A 218 -5.85 -6.78 17.91
C LYS A 218 -6.68 -7.83 17.16
N LEU A 219 -7.70 -7.40 16.43
CA LEU A 219 -8.56 -8.29 15.65
C LEU A 219 -7.76 -9.04 14.58
N ILE A 220 -6.88 -8.34 13.85
CA ILE A 220 -5.98 -8.97 12.86
C ILE A 220 -5.08 -10.00 13.55
N PHE A 221 -4.48 -9.65 14.70
CA PHE A 221 -3.63 -10.56 15.46
C PHE A 221 -4.39 -11.83 15.87
N GLU A 222 -5.59 -11.70 16.43
CA GLU A 222 -6.42 -12.83 16.85
C GLU A 222 -6.78 -13.74 15.67
N ARG A 223 -7.12 -13.17 14.51
CA ARG A 223 -7.45 -13.95 13.31
C ARG A 223 -6.25 -14.67 12.71
N VAL A 224 -5.07 -14.08 12.79
CA VAL A 224 -3.83 -14.70 12.31
C VAL A 224 -3.37 -15.84 13.23
N THR A 225 -3.48 -15.66 14.55
CA THR A 225 -2.97 -16.63 15.53
C THR A 225 -3.93 -17.77 15.83
N ASN A 226 -5.25 -17.59 15.59
CA ASN A 226 -6.29 -18.60 15.80
C ASN A 226 -6.78 -19.22 14.48
N HIS A 227 -6.01 -19.04 13.40
CA HIS A 227 -6.33 -19.62 12.11
C HIS A 227 -5.75 -21.05 12.08
N ASP A 228 -6.55 -22.03 12.48
CA ASP A 228 -6.30 -23.47 12.36
C ASP A 228 -7.02 -24.03 11.13
#